data_03edb387ab84c05b928faf2838d9e34d
#
_entry.id   03edb387ab84c05b928faf2838d9e34d
#
_cell.length_a   1.000
_cell.length_b   1.000
_cell.length_c   1.000
_cell.angle_alpha   90.00
_cell.angle_beta   90.00
_cell.angle_gamma   90.00
#
_symmetry.space_group_name_H-M   'P 1'
#
loop_
_entity.id
_entity.type
_entity.pdbx_description
1 polymer ?
#
loop_
_entity_poly.entity_id
_entity_poly.type
_entity_poly.pdbx_seq_one_letter_code
_entity_poly.pdbx_strand_id
1 'polypeptide(L)'
;MLHRNVENFIGCDSSYRTASIVLYGAPFDSTTSYRPGARFGPAAMRHESYGLETYSPYQDKDLTDGNVFDSGDLELCFGSSESALVDIESRAAEILRDGKLPLLLGGEHLVTLGAVRAAVRKYPDLHIVHFDAHADLRDDYLGAQLSHACVLRRCHDLIGDGRIHQFCIRSGEREEFQFAARHTDMHRFDFTDLAELTDWLCQTRVPVYLTIDLDCLDPSAFPGTGTPEAGGVSFLQLLQAIRTVTKANIVGADVNELAPMLDQSGVSTATACKVLRELLLALEK
;
A
#
# COMPACT_ATOMS: atom_id res chain seq x y z
N MET A 1 21.44 -29.32 12.24
CA MET A 1 21.69 -27.85 12.43
C MET A 1 20.38 -27.22 12.85
N LEU A 2 20.36 -26.45 13.92
CA LEU A 2 19.13 -25.74 14.33
C LEU A 2 18.95 -24.50 13.45
N HIS A 3 17.75 -24.34 12.87
CA HIS A 3 17.38 -23.15 12.11
C HIS A 3 16.52 -22.23 12.97
N ARG A 4 16.68 -20.93 12.76
CA ARG A 4 15.86 -19.91 13.41
C ARG A 4 14.46 -19.98 12.81
N ASN A 5 13.44 -20.22 13.63
CA ASN A 5 12.05 -20.16 13.21
C ASN A 5 11.56 -18.71 13.39
N VAL A 6 11.49 -17.98 12.31
CA VAL A 6 11.00 -16.59 12.27
C VAL A 6 9.99 -16.52 11.14
N GLU A 7 8.80 -16.03 11.40
CA GLU A 7 7.76 -15.86 10.40
C GLU A 7 8.14 -14.76 9.41
N ASN A 8 8.22 -15.14 8.13
CA ASN A 8 8.30 -14.24 6.99
C ASN A 8 7.05 -14.44 6.15
N PHE A 9 6.74 -13.52 5.26
CA PHE A 9 5.76 -13.80 4.22
C PHE A 9 6.29 -14.95 3.34
N ILE A 10 5.41 -15.90 2.97
CA ILE A 10 5.80 -17.10 2.22
C ILE A 10 6.61 -16.73 0.96
N GLY A 11 7.74 -17.38 0.74
CA GLY A 11 8.63 -17.13 -0.40
C GLY A 11 9.47 -15.85 -0.32
N CYS A 12 9.39 -15.07 0.79
CA CYS A 12 10.15 -13.82 0.98
C CYS A 12 11.35 -14.02 1.93
N ASP A 13 12.16 -15.05 1.69
CA ASP A 13 13.27 -15.47 2.55
C ASP A 13 14.66 -15.28 1.92
N SER A 14 14.75 -14.55 0.81
CA SER A 14 16.02 -14.18 0.19
C SER A 14 16.91 -13.41 1.15
N SER A 15 18.23 -13.41 0.92
CA SER A 15 19.12 -12.56 1.71
C SER A 15 18.92 -11.07 1.37
N TYR A 16 19.04 -10.16 2.34
CA TYR A 16 19.00 -8.73 2.07
C TYR A 16 19.96 -8.30 0.94
N ARG A 17 21.14 -8.93 0.89
CA ARG A 17 22.16 -8.61 -0.11
C ARG A 17 21.70 -8.85 -1.55
N THR A 18 20.98 -9.95 -1.79
CA THR A 18 20.52 -10.37 -3.12
C THR A 18 19.14 -9.83 -3.47
N ALA A 19 18.35 -9.44 -2.47
CA ALA A 19 16.98 -8.97 -2.68
C ALA A 19 16.92 -7.72 -3.55
N SER A 20 15.96 -7.69 -4.46
CA SER A 20 15.54 -6.52 -5.24
C SER A 20 14.41 -5.76 -4.56
N ILE A 21 13.56 -6.48 -3.83
CA ILE A 21 12.42 -5.94 -3.07
C ILE A 21 12.66 -6.23 -1.58
N VAL A 22 12.39 -5.24 -0.73
CA VAL A 22 12.42 -5.38 0.73
C VAL A 22 11.04 -5.13 1.27
N LEU A 23 10.43 -6.19 1.81
CA LEU A 23 9.16 -6.14 2.53
C LEU A 23 9.42 -5.73 3.98
N TYR A 24 8.64 -4.80 4.51
CA TYR A 24 8.71 -4.38 5.92
C TYR A 24 7.35 -3.93 6.41
N GLY A 25 7.05 -4.13 7.69
CA GLY A 25 5.76 -3.78 8.27
C GLY A 25 5.79 -2.50 9.10
N ALA A 26 4.69 -1.73 9.05
CA ALA A 26 4.44 -0.58 9.90
C ALA A 26 3.12 -0.78 10.68
N PRO A 27 3.16 -1.50 11.82
CA PRO A 27 1.98 -1.84 12.62
C PRO A 27 1.46 -0.62 13.42
N PHE A 28 0.85 0.34 12.74
CA PHE A 28 0.35 1.59 13.30
C PHE A 28 -1.11 1.83 12.90
N ASP A 29 -1.99 2.19 13.87
CA ASP A 29 -3.39 2.54 13.64
C ASP A 29 -3.92 3.52 14.70
N SER A 30 -3.05 4.42 15.18
CA SER A 30 -3.38 5.31 16.30
C SER A 30 -4.28 6.48 15.92
N THR A 31 -4.53 6.72 14.62
CA THR A 31 -5.43 7.77 14.15
C THR A 31 -6.72 7.22 13.53
N THR A 32 -6.91 5.90 13.55
CA THR A 32 -8.14 5.26 13.05
C THR A 32 -9.38 5.83 13.75
N SER A 33 -10.30 6.36 12.97
CA SER A 33 -11.45 7.12 13.48
C SER A 33 -12.66 6.26 13.85
N TYR A 34 -12.76 5.04 13.31
CA TYR A 34 -13.96 4.20 13.50
C TYR A 34 -13.64 2.86 14.14
N ARG A 35 -13.01 1.93 13.43
CA ARG A 35 -12.73 0.58 13.94
C ARG A 35 -11.23 0.28 13.84
N PRO A 36 -10.46 0.40 14.94
CA PRO A 36 -9.04 0.11 14.94
C PRO A 36 -8.79 -1.39 14.79
N GLY A 37 -7.57 -1.76 14.40
CA GLY A 37 -7.13 -3.14 14.23
C GLY A 37 -6.17 -3.34 13.07
N ALA A 38 -5.97 -2.32 12.23
CA ALA A 38 -5.07 -2.40 11.08
C ALA A 38 -3.60 -2.64 11.49
N ARG A 39 -3.18 -2.22 12.69
CA ARG A 39 -1.84 -2.54 13.23
C ARG A 39 -1.50 -4.03 13.29
N PHE A 40 -2.51 -4.89 13.30
CA PHE A 40 -2.31 -6.35 13.32
C PHE A 40 -2.21 -6.96 11.90
N GLY A 41 -2.46 -6.16 10.87
CA GLY A 41 -2.41 -6.58 9.46
C GLY A 41 -1.07 -7.20 9.05
N PRO A 42 0.07 -6.54 9.26
CA PRO A 42 1.37 -7.05 8.83
C PRO A 42 1.71 -8.43 9.41
N ALA A 43 1.51 -8.61 10.71
CA ALA A 43 1.76 -9.89 11.39
C ALA A 43 0.78 -10.98 10.91
N ALA A 44 -0.51 -10.66 10.76
CA ALA A 44 -1.51 -11.60 10.26
C ALA A 44 -1.22 -12.05 8.82
N MET A 45 -0.81 -11.14 7.94
CA MET A 45 -0.44 -11.48 6.57
C MET A 45 0.74 -12.45 6.52
N ARG A 46 1.78 -12.28 7.36
CA ARG A 46 2.90 -13.23 7.43
C ARG A 46 2.42 -14.59 7.90
N HIS A 47 1.67 -14.62 9.00
CA HIS A 47 1.17 -15.87 9.58
C HIS A 47 0.28 -16.65 8.60
N GLU A 48 -0.70 -16.00 8.02
CA GLU A 48 -1.69 -16.64 7.13
C GLU A 48 -1.14 -16.89 5.71
N SER A 49 0.00 -16.30 5.34
CA SER A 49 0.60 -16.51 4.01
C SER A 49 0.96 -17.96 3.75
N TYR A 50 1.25 -18.73 4.79
CA TYR A 50 1.55 -20.18 4.67
C TYR A 50 0.33 -21.03 4.28
N GLY A 51 -0.86 -20.46 4.28
CA GLY A 51 -2.06 -21.06 3.72
C GLY A 51 -2.23 -20.85 2.21
N LEU A 52 -1.30 -20.11 1.57
CA LEU A 52 -1.32 -19.83 0.14
C LEU A 52 -0.30 -20.70 -0.63
N GLU A 53 -0.59 -20.94 -1.91
CA GLU A 53 0.42 -21.41 -2.86
C GLU A 53 1.33 -20.24 -3.27
N THR A 54 2.63 -20.49 -3.43
CA THR A 54 3.61 -19.49 -3.89
C THR A 54 3.44 -19.16 -5.37
N TYR A 55 2.97 -20.12 -6.16
CA TYR A 55 2.75 -19.96 -7.60
C TYR A 55 1.47 -19.18 -7.92
N SER A 56 1.58 -18.25 -8.87
CA SER A 56 0.46 -17.51 -9.44
C SER A 56 0.10 -18.00 -10.84
N PRO A 57 -1.07 -18.64 -11.05
CA PRO A 57 -1.52 -19.01 -12.39
C PRO A 57 -1.94 -17.79 -13.25
N TYR A 58 -2.10 -16.60 -12.64
CA TYR A 58 -2.43 -15.38 -13.36
C TYR A 58 -1.22 -14.75 -14.06
N GLN A 59 -0.01 -15.00 -13.52
CA GLN A 59 1.23 -14.40 -14.00
C GLN A 59 2.24 -15.45 -14.50
N ASP A 60 1.94 -16.74 -14.27
CA ASP A 60 2.86 -17.86 -14.55
C ASP A 60 4.23 -17.66 -13.91
N LYS A 61 4.21 -17.24 -12.62
CA LYS A 61 5.39 -16.95 -11.79
C LYS A 61 5.25 -17.58 -10.42
N ASP A 62 6.37 -17.89 -9.78
CA ASP A 62 6.44 -18.40 -8.42
C ASP A 62 7.27 -17.46 -7.51
N LEU A 63 6.79 -17.17 -6.31
CA LEU A 63 7.52 -16.32 -5.34
C LEU A 63 8.88 -16.93 -4.94
N THR A 64 9.00 -18.26 -5.00
CA THR A 64 10.25 -18.96 -4.67
C THR A 64 11.36 -18.73 -5.69
N ASP A 65 11.02 -18.29 -6.91
CA ASP A 65 11.98 -17.89 -7.93
C ASP A 65 12.44 -16.44 -7.77
N GLY A 66 11.79 -15.69 -6.87
CA GLY A 66 12.00 -14.27 -6.68
C GLY A 66 13.13 -13.91 -5.71
N ASN A 67 13.40 -12.61 -5.61
CA ASN A 67 14.43 -12.04 -4.75
C ASN A 67 13.83 -11.03 -3.77
N VAL A 68 12.95 -11.50 -2.90
CA VAL A 68 12.29 -10.69 -1.87
C VAL A 68 12.86 -11.02 -0.48
N PHE A 69 13.23 -9.98 0.27
CA PHE A 69 13.63 -10.08 1.66
C PHE A 69 12.55 -9.47 2.56
N ASP A 70 12.00 -10.25 3.48
CA ASP A 70 11.11 -9.74 4.52
C ASP A 70 11.92 -9.37 5.76
N SER A 71 11.94 -8.08 6.09
CA SER A 71 12.71 -7.55 7.23
C SER A 71 11.93 -7.53 8.54
N GLY A 72 10.68 -8.01 8.55
CA GLY A 72 9.80 -7.94 9.72
C GLY A 72 9.17 -6.56 9.95
N ASP A 73 8.58 -6.38 11.12
CA ASP A 73 7.89 -5.15 11.50
C ASP A 73 8.81 -4.15 12.19
N LEU A 74 8.51 -2.87 11.98
CA LEU A 74 9.11 -1.78 12.75
C LEU A 74 8.52 -1.71 14.16
N GLU A 75 9.34 -1.35 15.14
CA GLU A 75 8.88 -0.95 16.46
C GLU A 75 8.52 0.54 16.43
N LEU A 76 7.23 0.85 16.34
CA LEU A 76 6.74 2.21 16.15
C LEU A 76 6.21 2.83 17.44
N CYS A 77 6.41 4.13 17.60
CA CYS A 77 5.82 4.92 18.69
C CYS A 77 4.30 5.02 18.49
N PHE A 78 3.52 4.34 19.32
CA PHE A 78 2.04 4.39 19.23
C PHE A 78 1.43 5.73 19.71
N GLY A 79 2.18 6.52 20.47
CA GLY A 79 1.71 7.79 21.05
C GLY A 79 2.03 9.03 20.21
N SER A 80 2.67 8.88 19.04
CA SER A 80 3.05 10.00 18.18
C SER A 80 3.10 9.58 16.71
N SER A 81 2.15 10.08 15.93
CA SER A 81 2.13 9.86 14.48
C SER A 81 3.41 10.33 13.81
N GLU A 82 3.91 11.53 14.18
CA GLU A 82 5.14 12.06 13.58
C GLU A 82 6.37 11.19 13.90
N SER A 83 6.50 10.68 15.14
CA SER A 83 7.61 9.77 15.47
C SER A 83 7.52 8.48 14.66
N ALA A 84 6.33 7.88 14.54
CA ALA A 84 6.13 6.69 13.72
C ALA A 84 6.48 6.94 12.25
N LEU A 85 6.06 8.08 11.69
CA LEU A 85 6.37 8.45 10.31
C LEU A 85 7.88 8.66 10.09
N VAL A 86 8.62 9.20 11.06
CA VAL A 86 10.09 9.34 10.99
C VAL A 86 10.77 7.96 10.93
N ASP A 87 10.31 6.99 11.71
CA ASP A 87 10.87 5.64 11.71
C ASP A 87 10.60 4.93 10.37
N ILE A 88 9.38 5.06 9.83
CA ILE A 88 9.00 4.53 8.52
C ILE A 88 9.85 5.18 7.40
N GLU A 89 9.97 6.51 7.43
CA GLU A 89 10.79 7.28 6.47
C GLU A 89 12.24 6.82 6.49
N SER A 90 12.81 6.62 7.69
CA SER A 90 14.19 6.18 7.88
C SER A 90 14.41 4.79 7.25
N ARG A 91 13.49 3.83 7.47
CA ARG A 91 13.56 2.50 6.89
C ARG A 91 13.43 2.54 5.36
N ALA A 92 12.45 3.27 4.83
CA ALA A 92 12.28 3.39 3.40
C ALA A 92 13.50 4.05 2.73
N ALA A 93 14.07 5.10 3.36
CA ALA A 93 15.27 5.76 2.86
C ALA A 93 16.51 4.85 2.85
N GLU A 94 16.66 3.98 3.86
CA GLU A 94 17.72 2.95 3.89
C GLU A 94 17.58 2.00 2.70
N ILE A 95 16.41 1.44 2.49
CA ILE A 95 16.13 0.49 1.39
C ILE A 95 16.38 1.17 0.02
N LEU A 96 15.87 2.38 -0.14
CA LEU A 96 16.06 3.15 -1.37
C LEU A 96 17.53 3.50 -1.64
N ARG A 97 18.30 3.87 -0.61
CA ARG A 97 19.75 4.15 -0.73
C ARG A 97 20.51 2.94 -1.24
N ASP A 98 20.11 1.73 -0.81
CA ASP A 98 20.74 0.48 -1.23
C ASP A 98 20.26 0.00 -2.62
N GLY A 99 19.49 0.83 -3.33
CA GLY A 99 19.03 0.56 -4.70
C GLY A 99 17.90 -0.47 -4.79
N LYS A 100 17.22 -0.74 -3.68
CA LYS A 100 16.14 -1.72 -3.59
C LYS A 100 14.77 -1.03 -3.58
N LEU A 101 13.71 -1.78 -3.90
CA LEU A 101 12.34 -1.32 -3.85
C LEU A 101 11.77 -1.56 -2.44
N PRO A 102 11.38 -0.50 -1.70
CA PRO A 102 10.64 -0.67 -0.45
C PRO A 102 9.19 -1.08 -0.73
N LEU A 103 8.71 -2.15 -0.10
CA LEU A 103 7.32 -2.53 -0.08
C LEU A 103 6.83 -2.59 1.37
N LEU A 104 5.94 -1.69 1.72
CA LEU A 104 5.44 -1.52 3.08
C LEU A 104 4.15 -2.31 3.28
N LEU A 105 4.10 -3.13 4.33
CA LEU A 105 2.84 -3.66 4.87
C LEU A 105 2.32 -2.68 5.92
N GLY A 106 1.24 -2.00 5.60
CA GLY A 106 0.70 -0.98 6.47
C GLY A 106 -0.15 -1.52 7.61
N GLY A 107 -0.32 -0.63 8.58
CA GLY A 107 -1.47 -0.54 9.43
C GLY A 107 -2.52 0.34 8.76
N GLU A 108 -2.87 1.47 9.39
CA GLU A 108 -3.73 2.49 8.78
C GLU A 108 -3.01 3.23 7.64
N HIS A 109 -3.76 3.87 6.74
CA HIS A 109 -3.21 4.49 5.52
C HIS A 109 -2.21 5.63 5.79
N LEU A 110 -2.21 6.27 6.96
CA LEU A 110 -1.23 7.31 7.31
C LEU A 110 0.22 6.88 7.13
N VAL A 111 0.54 5.59 7.30
CA VAL A 111 1.92 5.06 7.22
C VAL A 111 2.58 5.32 5.85
N THR A 112 1.78 5.40 4.79
CA THR A 112 2.21 5.73 3.43
C THR A 112 3.00 7.04 3.38
N LEU A 113 2.60 8.06 4.16
CA LEU A 113 3.29 9.35 4.19
C LEU A 113 4.77 9.23 4.56
N GLY A 114 5.11 8.34 5.51
CA GLY A 114 6.51 8.10 5.89
C GLY A 114 7.35 7.57 4.73
N ALA A 115 6.83 6.58 4.00
CA ALA A 115 7.51 6.00 2.84
C ALA A 115 7.59 7.00 1.67
N VAL A 116 6.53 7.76 1.43
CA VAL A 116 6.51 8.83 0.39
C VAL A 116 7.52 9.94 0.71
N ARG A 117 7.68 10.36 1.98
CA ARG A 117 8.72 11.33 2.39
C ARG A 117 10.12 10.88 1.96
N ALA A 118 10.44 9.59 2.13
CA ALA A 118 11.71 9.02 1.68
C ALA A 118 11.81 8.97 0.14
N ALA A 119 10.74 8.57 -0.53
CA ALA A 119 10.71 8.44 -1.99
C ALA A 119 10.89 9.80 -2.68
N VAL A 120 10.22 10.86 -2.22
CA VAL A 120 10.33 12.22 -2.78
C VAL A 120 11.76 12.76 -2.69
N ARG A 121 12.49 12.48 -1.60
CA ARG A 121 13.88 12.93 -1.45
C ARG A 121 14.81 12.31 -2.51
N LYS A 122 14.54 11.09 -2.93
CA LYS A 122 15.30 10.40 -3.98
C LYS A 122 14.78 10.70 -5.38
N TYR A 123 13.46 10.90 -5.51
CA TYR A 123 12.76 11.08 -6.77
C TYR A 123 11.87 12.34 -6.70
N PRO A 124 12.43 13.55 -6.98
CA PRO A 124 11.66 14.81 -6.87
C PRO A 124 10.47 14.91 -7.83
N ASP A 125 10.49 14.14 -8.93
CA ASP A 125 9.40 14.06 -9.91
C ASP A 125 8.44 12.89 -9.61
N LEU A 126 8.33 12.44 -8.36
CA LEU A 126 7.48 11.33 -7.94
C LEU A 126 6.02 11.59 -8.29
N HIS A 127 5.39 10.58 -8.87
CA HIS A 127 3.94 10.47 -8.98
C HIS A 127 3.41 9.41 -8.01
N ILE A 128 2.17 9.56 -7.57
CA ILE A 128 1.49 8.58 -6.71
C ILE A 128 0.31 8.02 -7.51
N VAL A 129 0.20 6.70 -7.56
CA VAL A 129 -1.02 6.00 -7.96
C VAL A 129 -1.66 5.40 -6.71
N HIS A 130 -2.91 5.75 -6.47
CA HIS A 130 -3.66 5.46 -5.25
C HIS A 130 -4.93 4.67 -5.57
N PHE A 131 -5.09 3.51 -4.95
CA PHE A 131 -6.28 2.66 -5.02
C PHE A 131 -6.96 2.63 -3.66
N ASP A 132 -8.21 3.10 -3.56
CA ASP A 132 -8.88 3.30 -2.29
C ASP A 132 -10.40 3.50 -2.48
N ALA A 133 -11.19 3.25 -1.45
CA ALA A 133 -12.56 3.72 -1.37
C ALA A 133 -12.64 5.22 -1.07
N HIS A 134 -11.69 5.73 -0.28
CA HIS A 134 -11.69 7.06 0.31
C HIS A 134 -10.79 8.04 -0.46
N ALA A 135 -11.14 9.32 -0.42
CA ALA A 135 -10.32 10.35 -1.07
C ALA A 135 -9.04 10.66 -0.28
N ASP A 136 -9.06 10.58 1.05
CA ASP A 136 -7.95 10.84 1.98
C ASP A 136 -7.29 12.21 1.80
N LEU A 137 -8.08 13.18 1.37
CA LEU A 137 -7.65 14.54 1.03
C LEU A 137 -8.08 15.60 2.05
N ARG A 138 -8.55 15.20 3.24
CA ARG A 138 -8.88 16.16 4.31
C ARG A 138 -7.65 16.95 4.68
N ASP A 139 -7.86 18.25 4.92
CA ASP A 139 -6.77 19.10 5.42
C ASP A 139 -6.50 18.84 6.91
N ASP A 140 -7.56 18.60 7.64
CA ASP A 140 -7.57 18.25 9.07
C ASP A 140 -8.71 17.26 9.35
N TYR A 141 -8.48 16.34 10.25
CA TYR A 141 -9.53 15.45 10.73
C TYR A 141 -9.54 15.42 12.26
N LEU A 142 -10.61 15.97 12.85
CA LEU A 142 -10.80 16.05 14.30
C LEU A 142 -9.63 16.71 15.05
N GLY A 143 -8.98 17.73 14.45
CA GLY A 143 -7.85 18.44 14.99
C GLY A 143 -6.48 17.82 14.69
N ALA A 144 -6.42 16.78 13.84
CA ALA A 144 -5.19 16.11 13.45
C ALA A 144 -4.96 16.22 11.94
N GLN A 145 -3.87 16.86 11.53
CA GLN A 145 -3.42 16.90 10.14
C GLN A 145 -2.70 15.60 9.72
N LEU A 146 -2.12 14.88 10.69
CA LEU A 146 -1.49 13.58 10.49
C LEU A 146 -2.50 12.49 10.91
N SER A 147 -3.37 12.12 9.98
CA SER A 147 -4.33 11.03 10.15
C SER A 147 -4.50 10.26 8.83
N HIS A 148 -5.05 9.04 8.92
CA HIS A 148 -5.38 8.21 7.76
C HIS A 148 -6.18 9.00 6.70
N ALA A 149 -7.21 9.78 7.11
CA ALA A 149 -8.07 10.56 6.22
C ALA A 149 -7.40 11.80 5.59
N CYS A 150 -6.14 12.11 5.98
CA CYS A 150 -5.39 13.26 5.50
C CYS A 150 -4.14 12.86 4.70
N VAL A 151 -3.86 11.57 4.55
CA VAL A 151 -2.57 11.08 4.04
C VAL A 151 -2.28 11.59 2.64
N LEU A 152 -3.22 11.53 1.70
CA LEU A 152 -3.02 11.98 0.32
C LEU A 152 -2.94 13.51 0.24
N ARG A 153 -3.60 14.23 1.15
CA ARG A 153 -3.43 15.68 1.28
C ARG A 153 -2.01 16.02 1.71
N ARG A 154 -1.44 15.30 2.68
CA ARG A 154 -0.03 15.51 3.11
C ARG A 154 0.96 15.08 2.04
N CYS A 155 0.64 14.05 1.27
CA CYS A 155 1.45 13.70 0.09
C CYS A 155 1.41 14.81 -0.97
N HIS A 156 0.24 15.39 -1.24
CA HIS A 156 0.11 16.54 -2.15
C HIS A 156 0.98 17.72 -1.72
N ASP A 157 1.02 18.04 -0.43
CA ASP A 157 1.88 19.12 0.09
C ASP A 157 3.38 18.90 -0.21
N LEU A 158 3.79 17.64 -0.43
CA LEU A 158 5.18 17.28 -0.78
C LEU A 158 5.46 17.33 -2.29
N ILE A 159 4.50 16.86 -3.12
CA ILE A 159 4.75 16.63 -4.55
C ILE A 159 4.05 17.63 -5.47
N GLY A 160 3.00 18.35 -4.99
CA GLY A 160 2.26 19.36 -5.76
C GLY A 160 1.19 18.80 -6.68
N ASP A 161 0.62 19.70 -7.48
CA ASP A 161 -0.54 19.44 -8.34
C ASP A 161 -0.26 18.44 -9.47
N GLY A 162 -1.30 17.66 -9.83
CA GLY A 162 -1.31 16.78 -11.00
C GLY A 162 -0.41 15.55 -10.89
N ARG A 163 0.08 15.22 -9.70
CA ARG A 163 0.98 14.08 -9.46
C ARG A 163 0.35 12.97 -8.62
N ILE A 164 -0.90 13.12 -8.18
CA ILE A 164 -1.67 12.09 -7.49
C ILE A 164 -2.79 11.62 -8.40
N HIS A 165 -2.79 10.33 -8.72
CA HIS A 165 -3.78 9.66 -9.56
C HIS A 165 -4.55 8.66 -8.71
N GLN A 166 -5.83 8.94 -8.45
CA GLN A 166 -6.68 8.20 -7.51
C GLN A 166 -7.71 7.37 -8.26
N PHE A 167 -7.91 6.12 -7.86
CA PHE A 167 -8.87 5.20 -8.48
C PHE A 167 -9.75 4.53 -7.43
N CYS A 168 -10.97 4.15 -7.83
CA CYS A 168 -12.01 3.50 -7.03
C CYS A 168 -12.67 4.41 -6.00
N ILE A 169 -12.36 5.71 -5.99
CA ILE A 169 -12.81 6.65 -4.96
C ILE A 169 -14.34 6.78 -5.00
N ARG A 170 -14.97 6.50 -3.88
CA ARG A 170 -16.43 6.54 -3.73
C ARG A 170 -16.90 7.14 -2.40
N SER A 171 -15.97 7.48 -1.51
CA SER A 171 -16.23 8.08 -0.20
C SER A 171 -15.31 9.25 0.08
N GLY A 172 -15.81 10.27 0.79
CA GLY A 172 -15.10 11.48 1.17
C GLY A 172 -16.06 12.64 1.40
N GLU A 173 -15.59 13.72 1.97
CA GLU A 173 -16.36 14.96 2.12
C GLU A 173 -16.39 15.76 0.80
N ARG A 174 -17.37 16.62 0.65
CA ARG A 174 -17.52 17.47 -0.55
C ARG A 174 -16.25 18.29 -0.83
N GLU A 175 -15.61 18.77 0.21
CA GLU A 175 -14.41 19.60 0.16
C GLU A 175 -13.22 18.82 -0.42
N GLU A 176 -13.12 17.53 -0.14
CA GLU A 176 -12.09 16.65 -0.70
C GLU A 176 -12.27 16.48 -2.21
N PHE A 177 -13.50 16.27 -2.69
CA PHE A 177 -13.79 16.20 -4.13
C PHE A 177 -13.58 17.55 -4.84
N GLN A 178 -13.86 18.68 -4.15
CA GLN A 178 -13.57 20.01 -4.69
C GLN A 178 -12.06 20.28 -4.76
N PHE A 179 -11.30 19.79 -3.80
CA PHE A 179 -9.84 19.85 -3.82
C PHE A 179 -9.30 18.96 -4.96
N ALA A 180 -9.73 17.71 -5.04
CA ALA A 180 -9.32 16.78 -6.06
C ALA A 180 -9.52 17.33 -7.49
N ALA A 181 -10.67 17.94 -7.75
CA ALA A 181 -11.00 18.51 -9.06
C ALA A 181 -10.01 19.59 -9.55
N ARG A 182 -9.17 20.14 -8.66
CA ARG A 182 -8.18 21.18 -8.98
C ARG A 182 -6.74 20.71 -8.88
N HIS A 183 -6.49 19.67 -8.09
CA HIS A 183 -5.14 19.34 -7.64
C HIS A 183 -4.71 17.90 -7.93
N THR A 184 -5.66 16.96 -8.07
CA THR A 184 -5.36 15.55 -8.35
C THR A 184 -6.10 15.08 -9.60
N ASP A 185 -5.74 13.89 -10.09
CA ASP A 185 -6.43 13.18 -11.15
C ASP A 185 -7.24 12.05 -10.51
N MET A 186 -8.54 12.28 -10.29
CA MET A 186 -9.40 11.39 -9.51
C MET A 186 -10.42 10.68 -10.39
N HIS A 187 -10.32 9.35 -10.45
CA HIS A 187 -11.26 8.43 -11.07
C HIS A 187 -12.13 7.75 -10.02
N ARG A 188 -13.44 7.79 -10.21
CA ARG A 188 -14.41 7.30 -9.22
C ARG A 188 -14.87 5.90 -9.58
N PHE A 189 -15.12 5.09 -8.54
CA PHE A 189 -15.82 3.81 -8.55
C PHE A 189 -15.06 2.62 -9.12
N ASP A 190 -14.13 2.80 -10.05
CA ASP A 190 -13.42 1.71 -10.72
C ASP A 190 -12.02 2.13 -11.20
N PHE A 191 -11.43 1.34 -12.10
CA PHE A 191 -10.12 1.57 -12.72
C PHE A 191 -10.22 2.10 -14.16
N THR A 192 -11.32 2.79 -14.50
CA THR A 192 -11.44 3.44 -15.81
C THR A 192 -10.26 4.38 -16.03
N ASP A 193 -9.71 4.38 -17.25
CA ASP A 193 -8.54 5.17 -17.68
C ASP A 193 -7.17 4.77 -17.06
N LEU A 194 -7.10 3.79 -16.15
CA LEU A 194 -5.83 3.34 -15.58
C LEU A 194 -4.83 2.84 -16.65
N ALA A 195 -5.33 2.21 -17.70
CA ALA A 195 -4.46 1.73 -18.78
C ALA A 195 -3.82 2.89 -19.57
N GLU A 196 -4.61 3.94 -19.86
CA GLU A 196 -4.13 5.15 -20.54
C GLU A 196 -3.10 5.91 -19.68
N LEU A 197 -3.41 6.07 -18.38
CA LEU A 197 -2.45 6.63 -17.43
C LEU A 197 -1.15 5.80 -17.40
N THR A 198 -1.27 4.47 -17.33
CA THR A 198 -0.10 3.59 -17.30
C THR A 198 0.76 3.73 -18.55
N ASP A 199 0.16 3.81 -19.72
CA ASP A 199 0.89 4.02 -20.98
C ASP A 199 1.65 5.34 -20.95
N TRP A 200 1.04 6.41 -20.45
CA TRP A 200 1.72 7.71 -20.27
C TRP A 200 2.89 7.61 -19.25
N LEU A 201 2.67 6.95 -18.09
CA LEU A 201 3.71 6.72 -17.09
C LEU A 201 4.90 5.92 -17.65
N CYS A 202 4.62 4.91 -18.48
CA CYS A 202 5.65 4.11 -19.17
C CYS A 202 6.45 4.95 -20.18
N GLN A 203 5.78 5.81 -20.95
CA GLN A 203 6.43 6.68 -21.95
C GLN A 203 7.31 7.74 -21.29
N THR A 204 6.83 8.36 -20.24
CA THR A 204 7.55 9.42 -19.51
C THR A 204 8.62 8.88 -18.56
N ARG A 205 8.49 7.62 -18.12
CA ARG A 205 9.37 6.96 -17.14
C ARG A 205 9.49 7.69 -15.81
N VAL A 206 8.52 8.53 -15.49
CA VAL A 206 8.47 9.17 -14.16
C VAL A 206 8.42 8.11 -13.06
N PRO A 207 9.05 8.36 -11.90
CA PRO A 207 8.98 7.45 -10.76
C PRO A 207 7.58 7.44 -10.17
N VAL A 208 7.09 6.25 -9.84
CA VAL A 208 5.74 6.04 -9.31
C VAL A 208 5.81 5.35 -7.96
N TYR A 209 5.12 5.90 -6.97
CA TYR A 209 4.78 5.22 -5.72
C TYR A 209 3.35 4.68 -5.84
N LEU A 210 3.18 3.38 -5.62
CA LEU A 210 1.87 2.73 -5.65
C LEU A 210 1.37 2.50 -4.23
N THR A 211 0.26 3.11 -3.84
CA THR A 211 -0.39 2.85 -2.55
C THR A 211 -1.74 2.18 -2.77
N ILE A 212 -1.96 1.08 -2.06
CA ILE A 212 -3.17 0.27 -2.14
C ILE A 212 -3.81 0.20 -0.75
N ASP A 213 -4.92 0.92 -0.58
CA ASP A 213 -5.85 0.63 0.49
C ASP A 213 -6.73 -0.55 0.08
N LEU A 214 -6.75 -1.60 0.90
CA LEU A 214 -7.50 -2.81 0.60
C LEU A 214 -9.01 -2.61 0.67
N ASP A 215 -9.50 -1.51 1.26
CA ASP A 215 -10.91 -1.17 1.27
C ASP A 215 -11.43 -0.64 -0.08
N CYS A 216 -10.54 -0.44 -1.08
CA CYS A 216 -10.96 -0.30 -2.48
C CYS A 216 -11.79 -1.50 -2.94
N LEU A 217 -11.54 -2.69 -2.38
CA LEU A 217 -12.38 -3.88 -2.58
C LEU A 217 -13.78 -3.69 -1.98
N ASP A 218 -14.76 -4.35 -2.58
CA ASP A 218 -16.12 -4.35 -2.02
C ASP A 218 -16.15 -5.11 -0.68
N PRO A 219 -16.86 -4.61 0.34
CA PRO A 219 -16.95 -5.27 1.65
C PRO A 219 -17.50 -6.69 1.62
N SER A 220 -18.19 -7.09 0.55
CA SER A 220 -18.61 -8.48 0.35
C SER A 220 -17.43 -9.44 0.11
N ALA A 221 -16.30 -8.93 -0.37
CA ALA A 221 -15.06 -9.69 -0.59
C ALA A 221 -13.98 -9.36 0.44
N PHE A 222 -14.04 -8.17 1.07
CA PHE A 222 -13.04 -7.69 2.02
C PHE A 222 -13.70 -6.93 3.19
N PRO A 223 -14.40 -7.62 4.11
CA PRO A 223 -15.02 -6.99 5.27
C PRO A 223 -14.05 -6.62 6.40
N GLY A 224 -12.82 -7.13 6.37
CA GLY A 224 -11.80 -6.97 7.42
C GLY A 224 -11.00 -5.68 7.32
N THR A 225 -11.69 -4.54 7.28
CA THR A 225 -11.10 -3.19 7.27
C THR A 225 -11.81 -2.27 8.25
N GLY A 226 -11.14 -1.18 8.64
CA GLY A 226 -11.66 -0.21 9.61
C GLY A 226 -12.87 0.56 9.11
N THR A 227 -12.87 0.97 7.85
CA THR A 227 -13.86 1.84 7.22
C THR A 227 -14.42 1.26 5.92
N PRO A 228 -15.13 0.12 5.97
CA PRO A 228 -15.66 -0.52 4.76
C PRO A 228 -16.69 0.38 4.07
N GLU A 229 -16.56 0.53 2.76
CA GLU A 229 -17.47 1.31 1.93
C GLU A 229 -18.06 0.43 0.81
N ALA A 230 -19.39 0.37 0.69
CA ALA A 230 -20.04 -0.48 -0.29
C ALA A 230 -19.86 0.03 -1.73
N GLY A 231 -19.97 -0.88 -2.71
CA GLY A 231 -19.84 -0.55 -4.12
C GLY A 231 -18.39 -0.56 -4.62
N GLY A 232 -17.53 -1.32 -3.95
CA GLY A 232 -16.13 -1.49 -4.32
C GLY A 232 -15.89 -2.44 -5.48
N VAL A 233 -14.63 -2.58 -5.85
CA VAL A 233 -14.21 -3.47 -6.93
C VAL A 233 -14.04 -4.91 -6.46
N SER A 234 -14.08 -5.86 -7.38
CA SER A 234 -13.77 -7.26 -7.11
C SER A 234 -12.25 -7.49 -7.04
N PHE A 235 -11.85 -8.60 -6.41
CA PHE A 235 -10.44 -9.03 -6.41
C PHE A 235 -9.85 -9.13 -7.83
N LEU A 236 -10.59 -9.63 -8.81
CA LEU A 236 -10.08 -9.77 -10.18
C LEU A 236 -9.86 -8.42 -10.86
N GLN A 237 -10.69 -7.42 -10.58
CA GLN A 237 -10.48 -6.04 -11.08
C GLN A 237 -9.23 -5.42 -10.44
N LEU A 238 -9.05 -5.56 -9.12
CA LEU A 238 -7.84 -5.09 -8.43
C LEU A 238 -6.58 -5.80 -8.95
N LEU A 239 -6.63 -7.11 -9.12
CA LEU A 239 -5.52 -7.87 -9.70
C LEU A 239 -5.14 -7.35 -11.09
N GLN A 240 -6.12 -7.12 -11.96
CA GLN A 240 -5.88 -6.57 -13.29
C GLN A 240 -5.28 -5.16 -13.22
N ALA A 241 -5.74 -4.32 -12.29
CA ALA A 241 -5.21 -2.98 -12.06
C ALA A 241 -3.74 -3.02 -11.60
N ILE A 242 -3.41 -3.89 -10.65
CA ILE A 242 -2.03 -4.13 -10.18
C ILE A 242 -1.13 -4.53 -11.36
N ARG A 243 -1.53 -5.52 -12.15
CA ARG A 243 -0.76 -5.99 -13.31
C ARG A 243 -0.63 -4.94 -14.41
N THR A 244 -1.54 -3.99 -14.45
CA THR A 244 -1.49 -2.86 -15.39
C THR A 244 -0.50 -1.83 -14.91
N VAL A 245 -0.68 -1.28 -13.71
CA VAL A 245 0.11 -0.17 -13.20
C VAL A 245 1.58 -0.52 -12.93
N THR A 246 1.87 -1.79 -12.57
CA THR A 246 3.24 -2.24 -12.29
C THR A 246 4.14 -2.33 -13.55
N LYS A 247 3.59 -2.11 -14.74
CA LYS A 247 4.39 -1.89 -15.96
C LYS A 247 5.15 -0.56 -15.92
N ALA A 248 4.65 0.42 -15.17
CA ALA A 248 5.31 1.70 -14.97
C ALA A 248 6.59 1.56 -14.13
N ASN A 249 7.31 2.67 -13.95
CA ASN A 249 8.52 2.72 -13.15
C ASN A 249 8.18 2.82 -11.64
N ILE A 250 7.72 1.72 -11.03
CA ILE A 250 7.41 1.66 -9.61
C ILE A 250 8.71 1.72 -8.80
N VAL A 251 8.82 2.69 -7.89
CA VAL A 251 9.98 2.92 -7.03
C VAL A 251 9.72 2.65 -5.55
N GLY A 252 8.47 2.41 -5.19
CA GLY A 252 8.02 2.01 -3.87
C GLY A 252 6.55 1.67 -3.91
N ALA A 253 6.09 0.86 -2.98
CA ALA A 253 4.68 0.51 -2.86
C ALA A 253 4.29 0.19 -1.42
N ASP A 254 2.97 0.21 -1.15
CA ASP A 254 2.41 -0.28 0.11
C ASP A 254 1.04 -0.94 -0.09
N VAL A 255 0.65 -1.71 0.94
CA VAL A 255 -0.67 -2.35 1.08
C VAL A 255 -1.16 -2.09 2.50
N ASN A 256 -2.30 -1.43 2.66
CA ASN A 256 -2.79 -0.90 3.91
C ASN A 256 -4.20 -1.40 4.29
N GLU A 257 -4.60 -1.10 5.52
CA GLU A 257 -5.97 -1.19 6.07
C GLU A 257 -6.54 -2.61 6.22
N LEU A 258 -5.69 -3.64 6.26
CA LEU A 258 -6.14 -4.94 6.75
C LEU A 258 -6.30 -4.90 8.28
N ALA A 259 -7.52 -5.01 8.77
CA ALA A 259 -7.86 -5.18 10.18
C ALA A 259 -8.38 -6.62 10.44
N PRO A 260 -7.50 -7.60 10.67
CA PRO A 260 -7.86 -9.03 10.62
C PRO A 260 -8.92 -9.43 11.65
N MET A 261 -8.93 -8.77 12.81
CA MET A 261 -9.90 -9.05 13.87
C MET A 261 -11.35 -8.64 13.53
N LEU A 262 -11.55 -7.83 12.50
CA LEU A 262 -12.87 -7.41 12.06
C LEU A 262 -13.52 -8.39 11.08
N ASP A 263 -12.79 -9.41 10.64
CA ASP A 263 -13.30 -10.50 9.82
C ASP A 263 -12.95 -11.87 10.44
N GLN A 264 -13.90 -12.43 11.19
CA GLN A 264 -13.73 -13.73 11.85
C GLN A 264 -13.67 -14.91 10.85
N SER A 265 -14.03 -14.72 9.59
CA SER A 265 -13.94 -15.76 8.58
C SER A 265 -12.51 -15.98 8.06
N GLY A 266 -11.62 -15.01 8.25
CA GLY A 266 -10.26 -15.00 7.72
C GLY A 266 -10.16 -14.70 6.21
N VAL A 267 -11.28 -14.52 5.51
CA VAL A 267 -11.31 -14.27 4.06
C VAL A 267 -10.55 -13.00 3.69
N SER A 268 -10.68 -11.94 4.49
CA SER A 268 -9.97 -10.68 4.25
C SER A 268 -8.46 -10.85 4.34
N THR A 269 -7.97 -11.56 5.36
CA THR A 269 -6.53 -11.82 5.51
C THR A 269 -6.01 -12.67 4.34
N ALA A 270 -6.72 -13.74 3.96
CA ALA A 270 -6.37 -14.55 2.80
C ALA A 270 -6.37 -13.75 1.49
N THR A 271 -7.35 -12.82 1.33
CA THR A 271 -7.41 -11.91 0.17
C THR A 271 -6.23 -10.95 0.16
N ALA A 272 -5.90 -10.33 1.30
CA ALA A 272 -4.74 -9.44 1.44
C ALA A 272 -3.43 -10.16 1.12
N CYS A 273 -3.23 -11.37 1.64
CA CYS A 273 -2.07 -12.20 1.31
C CYS A 273 -1.98 -12.48 -0.19
N LYS A 274 -3.13 -12.76 -0.83
CA LYS A 274 -3.16 -13.00 -2.27
C LYS A 274 -2.88 -11.73 -3.08
N VAL A 275 -3.38 -10.57 -2.66
CA VAL A 275 -3.04 -9.28 -3.27
C VAL A 275 -1.54 -9.01 -3.16
N LEU A 276 -0.95 -9.23 -1.98
CA LEU A 276 0.49 -9.04 -1.78
C LEU A 276 1.32 -9.97 -2.64
N ARG A 277 0.97 -11.27 -2.73
CA ARG A 277 1.65 -12.22 -3.63
C ARG A 277 1.64 -11.72 -5.06
N GLU A 278 0.47 -11.33 -5.57
CA GLU A 278 0.34 -10.87 -6.95
C GLU A 278 1.10 -9.56 -7.20
N LEU A 279 1.12 -8.66 -6.22
CA LEU A 279 1.89 -7.41 -6.30
C LEU A 279 3.40 -7.69 -6.33
N LEU A 280 3.90 -8.54 -5.44
CA LEU A 280 5.31 -8.94 -5.41
C LEU A 280 5.75 -9.51 -6.76
N LEU A 281 5.01 -10.50 -7.29
CA LEU A 281 5.30 -11.13 -8.59
C LEU A 281 5.22 -10.16 -9.76
N ALA A 282 4.36 -9.14 -9.70
CA ALA A 282 4.25 -8.12 -10.74
C ALA A 282 5.40 -7.09 -10.67
N LEU A 283 5.96 -6.84 -9.49
CA LEU A 283 7.10 -5.94 -9.27
C LEU A 283 8.45 -6.60 -9.59
N GLU A 284 8.54 -7.91 -9.53
CA GLU A 284 9.73 -8.66 -9.94
C GLU A 284 9.87 -8.67 -11.47
N LYS A 285 10.95 -8.06 -11.95
CA LYS A 285 11.29 -7.90 -13.38
C LYS A 285 12.18 -9.01 -13.87
#